data_ce7d72017898b250b5b577e7acc67e5b
#
_entry.id   ce7d72017898b250b5b577e7acc67e5b
#
_cell.length_a   1.000
_cell.length_b   1.000
_cell.length_c   1.000
_cell.angle_alpha   90.00
_cell.angle_beta   90.00
_cell.angle_gamma   90.00
#
_symmetry.space_group_name_H-M   'P 1'
#
loop_
_entity.id
_entity.type
_entity.pdbx_description
1 polymer ?
#
loop_
_entity_poly.entity_id
_entity_poly.type
_entity_poly.pdbx_seq_one_letter_code
_entity_poly.pdbx_strand_id
1 'polypeptide(L)'
;RHPIPMGIIGIDNLLKGGLAKGELGVILAPTGVGKSLPNSEPVLTPKGWVKMGDIKIGGKIIGSDGNQQYVIGVYPQGVRTIYKVEFTDNTFVNCDEEHLWSVNTLNMRTAKTRVDGKSVYKPNYGYKVVKTSDMMNFIKKRGRYNYRLPVVSPINFNEKDVLINPYLLGLLLGDGSICDSGVRISTKDDELFDNISHLNEHSSYNEY
;
A
#
# COMPACT_ATOMS: atom_id res chain seq x y z
N ARG A 1 11.82 -37.95 4.99
CA ARG A 1 10.79 -36.96 4.59
C ARG A 1 10.50 -37.19 3.11
N HIS A 2 9.26 -37.56 2.78
CA HIS A 2 8.80 -37.63 1.39
C HIS A 2 7.85 -36.47 1.16
N PRO A 3 8.30 -35.33 0.61
CA PRO A 3 7.46 -34.19 0.34
C PRO A 3 6.46 -34.52 -0.77
N ILE A 4 5.25 -33.98 -0.65
CA ILE A 4 4.20 -34.08 -1.66
C ILE A 4 4.22 -32.78 -2.47
N PRO A 5 4.53 -32.84 -3.76
CA PRO A 5 4.53 -31.66 -4.61
C PRO A 5 3.14 -31.02 -4.65
N MET A 6 3.09 -29.69 -4.51
CA MET A 6 1.84 -28.91 -4.61
C MET A 6 1.49 -28.58 -6.05
N GLY A 7 2.36 -28.93 -7.01
CA GLY A 7 2.18 -28.64 -8.44
C GLY A 7 2.48 -27.20 -8.83
N ILE A 8 3.04 -26.42 -7.91
CA ILE A 8 3.47 -25.04 -8.13
C ILE A 8 5.00 -25.01 -7.99
N ILE A 9 5.71 -25.08 -9.12
CA ILE A 9 7.18 -25.25 -9.19
C ILE A 9 7.94 -24.29 -8.28
N GLY A 10 7.54 -23.02 -8.22
CA GLY A 10 8.20 -22.02 -7.36
C GLY A 10 8.04 -22.32 -5.87
N ILE A 11 6.88 -22.82 -5.46
CA ILE A 11 6.61 -23.17 -4.05
C ILE A 11 7.25 -24.50 -3.70
N ASP A 12 7.17 -25.48 -4.61
CA ASP A 12 7.80 -26.78 -4.42
C ASP A 12 9.32 -26.65 -4.29
N ASN A 13 9.95 -25.78 -5.07
CA ASN A 13 11.37 -25.47 -4.96
C ASN A 13 11.73 -24.79 -3.62
N LEU A 14 10.91 -23.83 -3.16
CA LEU A 14 11.10 -23.14 -1.89
C LEU A 14 10.99 -24.11 -0.71
N LEU A 15 10.06 -25.07 -0.79
CA LEU A 15 9.80 -26.10 0.22
C LEU A 15 10.64 -27.37 0.02
N LYS A 16 11.62 -27.35 -0.89
CA LYS A 16 12.49 -28.49 -1.21
C LYS A 16 11.71 -29.76 -1.61
N GLY A 17 10.71 -29.56 -2.48
CA GLY A 17 9.93 -30.63 -3.08
C GLY A 17 8.45 -30.68 -2.67
N GLY A 18 7.98 -29.77 -1.82
CA GLY A 18 6.58 -29.69 -1.40
C GLY A 18 6.37 -29.79 0.12
N LEU A 19 5.13 -30.11 0.53
CA LEU A 19 4.75 -30.25 1.93
C LEU A 19 4.89 -31.71 2.39
N ALA A 20 5.35 -31.92 3.63
CA ALA A 20 5.35 -33.24 4.24
C ALA A 20 3.96 -33.59 4.81
N LYS A 21 3.70 -34.90 5.01
CA LYS A 21 2.45 -35.37 5.64
C LYS A 21 2.27 -34.75 7.03
N GLY A 22 1.15 -34.07 7.25
CA GLY A 22 0.85 -33.38 8.50
C GLY A 22 1.29 -31.91 8.56
N GLU A 23 1.92 -31.39 7.52
CA GLU A 23 2.22 -29.95 7.39
C GLU A 23 1.08 -29.22 6.68
N LEU A 24 0.70 -28.06 7.19
CA LEU A 24 -0.28 -27.17 6.59
C LEU A 24 0.47 -25.99 5.93
N GLY A 25 0.36 -25.89 4.60
CA GLY A 25 0.85 -24.72 3.87
C GLY A 25 -0.28 -23.71 3.72
N VAL A 26 -0.13 -22.52 4.29
CA VAL A 26 -1.04 -21.39 4.05
C VAL A 26 -0.34 -20.41 3.12
N ILE A 27 -0.85 -20.26 1.88
CA ILE A 27 -0.38 -19.26 0.94
C ILE A 27 -1.18 -17.98 1.21
N LEU A 28 -0.58 -17.07 1.95
CA LEU A 28 -1.09 -15.72 2.12
C LEU A 28 -0.57 -14.86 0.95
N ALA A 29 -1.39 -14.72 -0.10
CA ALA A 29 -1.16 -13.66 -1.07
C ALA A 29 -1.73 -12.36 -0.48
N PRO A 30 -0.92 -11.31 -0.27
CA PRO A 30 -1.45 -10.01 0.12
C PRO A 30 -2.52 -9.58 -0.88
N THR A 31 -3.60 -9.02 -0.40
CA THR A 31 -4.66 -8.44 -1.24
C THR A 31 -4.06 -7.34 -2.10
N GLY A 32 -4.12 -7.52 -3.41
CA GLY A 32 -3.52 -6.58 -4.38
C GLY A 32 -2.36 -7.16 -5.18
N VAL A 33 -1.87 -8.37 -4.89
CA VAL A 33 -0.81 -8.99 -5.69
C VAL A 33 -1.43 -9.75 -6.86
N GLY A 34 -1.53 -9.09 -8.01
CA GLY A 34 -1.44 -9.71 -9.33
C GLY A 34 -2.57 -10.62 -9.79
N LYS A 35 -3.71 -10.69 -9.12
CA LYS A 35 -4.87 -11.37 -9.69
C LYS A 35 -5.71 -10.36 -10.45
N SER A 36 -5.81 -10.57 -11.79
CA SER A 36 -6.83 -9.96 -12.62
C SER A 36 -6.72 -8.43 -12.82
N LEU A 37 -5.48 -7.96 -13.01
CA LEU A 37 -5.18 -6.60 -13.48
C LEU A 37 -4.72 -6.63 -14.95
N PRO A 38 -5.03 -5.59 -15.75
CA PRO A 38 -4.48 -5.44 -17.09
C PRO A 38 -2.95 -5.39 -17.09
N ASN A 39 -2.34 -5.86 -18.18
CA ASN A 39 -0.88 -5.80 -18.35
C ASN A 39 -0.33 -4.36 -18.31
N SER A 40 -1.17 -3.37 -18.60
CA SER A 40 -0.82 -1.93 -18.57
C SER A 40 -0.88 -1.31 -17.19
N GLU A 41 -1.51 -1.98 -16.21
CA GLU A 41 -1.71 -1.40 -14.87
C GLU A 41 -0.37 -1.25 -14.13
N PRO A 42 -0.13 -0.09 -13.47
CA PRO A 42 1.13 0.15 -12.78
C PRO A 42 1.22 -0.63 -11.46
N VAL A 43 2.39 -1.20 -11.21
CA VAL A 43 2.75 -1.86 -9.95
C VAL A 43 4.00 -1.22 -9.39
N LEU A 44 3.99 -0.93 -8.10
CA LEU A 44 5.13 -0.32 -7.44
C LEU A 44 6.19 -1.36 -7.09
N THR A 45 7.41 -1.08 -7.50
CA THR A 45 8.60 -1.88 -7.20
C THR A 45 9.62 -1.05 -6.42
N PRO A 46 10.65 -1.65 -5.82
CA PRO A 46 11.73 -0.89 -5.19
C PRO A 46 12.48 0.07 -6.12
N LYS A 47 12.34 -0.11 -7.44
CA LYS A 47 12.97 0.74 -8.48
C LYS A 47 12.02 1.77 -9.08
N GLY A 48 10.77 1.83 -8.61
CA GLY A 48 9.71 2.68 -9.13
C GLY A 48 8.57 1.90 -9.77
N TRP A 49 7.69 2.61 -10.50
CA TRP A 49 6.52 2.04 -11.13
C TRP A 49 6.87 1.26 -12.40
N VAL A 50 6.34 0.03 -12.52
CA VAL A 50 6.45 -0.81 -13.72
C VAL A 50 5.07 -1.32 -14.11
N LYS A 51 4.89 -1.74 -15.36
CA LYS A 51 3.63 -2.35 -15.80
C LYS A 51 3.48 -3.76 -15.25
N MET A 52 2.24 -4.15 -14.93
CA MET A 52 1.91 -5.52 -14.48
C MET A 52 2.45 -6.59 -15.45
N GLY A 53 2.37 -6.35 -16.76
CA GLY A 53 2.85 -7.27 -17.79
C GLY A 53 4.38 -7.47 -17.80
N ASP A 54 5.13 -6.56 -17.20
CA ASP A 54 6.60 -6.61 -17.12
C ASP A 54 7.11 -7.28 -15.84
N ILE A 55 6.20 -7.63 -14.91
CA ILE A 55 6.54 -8.32 -13.66
C ILE A 55 7.01 -9.75 -13.95
N LYS A 56 8.12 -10.13 -13.33
CA LYS A 56 8.73 -11.46 -13.49
C LYS A 56 8.87 -12.17 -12.15
N ILE A 57 8.80 -13.50 -12.18
CA ILE A 57 9.06 -14.35 -11.02
C ILE A 57 10.47 -14.05 -10.49
N GLY A 58 10.60 -13.96 -9.16
CA GLY A 58 11.83 -13.57 -8.47
C GLY A 58 12.07 -12.05 -8.40
N GLY A 59 11.29 -11.26 -9.17
CA GLY A 59 11.28 -9.80 -9.03
C GLY A 59 10.75 -9.36 -7.66
N LYS A 60 10.93 -8.09 -7.33
CA LYS A 60 10.42 -7.50 -6.08
C LYS A 60 9.35 -6.46 -6.36
N ILE A 61 8.30 -6.47 -5.56
CA ILE A 61 7.22 -5.47 -5.54
C ILE A 61 7.08 -4.91 -4.12
N ILE A 62 6.38 -3.80 -3.97
CA ILE A 62 6.06 -3.24 -2.66
C ILE A 62 4.71 -3.78 -2.19
N GLY A 63 4.70 -4.38 -0.99
CA GLY A 63 3.48 -4.88 -0.34
C GLY A 63 2.69 -3.81 0.40
N SER A 64 1.51 -4.17 0.91
CA SER A 64 0.65 -3.29 1.69
C SER A 64 1.25 -2.84 3.03
N ASP A 65 2.24 -3.57 3.51
CA ASP A 65 3.03 -3.27 4.70
C ASP A 65 4.19 -2.30 4.43
N GLY A 66 4.33 -1.81 3.19
CA GLY A 66 5.41 -0.93 2.75
C GLY A 66 6.75 -1.65 2.48
N ASN A 67 6.81 -2.96 2.69
CA ASN A 67 8.04 -3.74 2.53
C ASN A 67 8.16 -4.37 1.15
N GLN A 68 9.39 -4.72 0.78
CA GLN A 68 9.68 -5.44 -0.46
C GLN A 68 9.25 -6.90 -0.32
N GLN A 69 8.50 -7.39 -1.31
CA GLN A 69 8.05 -8.78 -1.40
C GLN A 69 8.46 -9.40 -2.73
N TYR A 70 8.78 -10.69 -2.72
CA TYR A 70 9.16 -11.41 -3.93
C TYR A 70 7.93 -11.86 -4.71
N VAL A 71 8.00 -11.73 -6.04
CA VAL A 71 7.03 -12.29 -6.97
C VAL A 71 7.29 -13.80 -7.07
N ILE A 72 6.39 -14.61 -6.54
CA ILE A 72 6.50 -16.06 -6.51
C ILE A 72 5.86 -16.73 -7.72
N GLY A 73 4.97 -16.03 -8.45
CA GLY A 73 4.30 -16.57 -9.65
C GLY A 73 3.66 -15.46 -10.48
N VAL A 74 3.55 -15.71 -11.78
CA VAL A 74 2.82 -14.88 -12.76
C VAL A 74 1.87 -15.79 -13.50
N TYR A 75 0.57 -15.44 -13.48
CA TYR A 75 -0.52 -16.29 -14.01
C TYR A 75 -1.37 -15.50 -15.00
N PRO A 76 -1.05 -15.54 -16.31
CA PRO A 76 -1.85 -14.88 -17.34
C PRO A 76 -3.28 -15.42 -17.35
N GLN A 77 -4.28 -14.51 -17.33
CA GLN A 77 -5.70 -14.85 -17.27
C GLN A 77 -6.41 -14.76 -18.65
N GLY A 78 -5.66 -14.47 -19.70
CA GLY A 78 -6.21 -14.27 -21.05
C GLY A 78 -6.95 -12.93 -21.18
N VAL A 79 -7.84 -12.84 -22.17
CA VAL A 79 -8.64 -11.66 -22.44
C VAL A 79 -9.87 -11.65 -21.53
N ARG A 80 -10.04 -10.56 -20.77
CA ARG A 80 -11.16 -10.38 -19.84
C ARG A 80 -11.79 -9.00 -19.96
N THR A 81 -13.04 -8.89 -19.52
CA THR A 81 -13.71 -7.59 -19.38
C THR A 81 -13.08 -6.81 -18.26
N ILE A 82 -12.72 -5.55 -18.51
CA ILE A 82 -12.07 -4.68 -17.55
C ILE A 82 -13.07 -3.63 -17.07
N TYR A 83 -13.05 -3.41 -15.75
CA TYR A 83 -13.83 -2.41 -15.05
C TYR A 83 -12.90 -1.34 -14.51
N LYS A 84 -13.28 -0.08 -14.66
CA LYS A 84 -12.61 1.06 -14.04
C LYS A 84 -13.21 1.30 -12.66
N VAL A 85 -12.43 1.11 -11.61
CA VAL A 85 -12.81 1.41 -10.23
C VAL A 85 -12.26 2.77 -9.85
N GLU A 86 -13.14 3.76 -9.73
CA GLU A 86 -12.78 5.14 -9.36
C GLU A 86 -12.89 5.36 -7.85
N PHE A 87 -11.95 6.10 -7.30
CA PHE A 87 -11.91 6.49 -5.89
C PHE A 87 -12.38 7.94 -5.69
N THR A 88 -12.61 8.32 -4.45
CA THR A 88 -13.12 9.67 -4.09
C THR A 88 -12.08 10.78 -4.26
N ASP A 89 -10.83 10.44 -4.47
CA ASP A 89 -9.73 11.36 -4.79
C ASP A 89 -9.48 11.51 -6.30
N ASN A 90 -10.40 10.97 -7.13
CA ASN A 90 -10.34 10.94 -8.58
C ASN A 90 -9.24 10.03 -9.17
N THR A 91 -8.53 9.27 -8.36
CA THR A 91 -7.68 8.20 -8.87
C THR A 91 -8.51 6.98 -9.28
N PHE A 92 -7.94 6.07 -10.04
CA PHE A 92 -8.62 4.85 -10.46
C PHE A 92 -7.67 3.68 -10.65
N VAL A 93 -8.24 2.48 -10.61
CA VAL A 93 -7.57 1.21 -10.95
C VAL A 93 -8.44 0.45 -11.93
N ASN A 94 -7.81 -0.11 -12.96
CA ASN A 94 -8.48 -1.02 -13.90
C ASN A 94 -8.28 -2.47 -13.44
N CYS A 95 -9.37 -3.23 -13.37
CA CYS A 95 -9.32 -4.63 -12.93
C CYS A 95 -10.47 -5.42 -13.55
N ASP A 96 -10.42 -6.75 -13.47
CA ASP A 96 -11.56 -7.58 -13.86
C ASP A 96 -12.57 -7.77 -12.71
N GLU A 97 -13.64 -8.51 -12.97
CA GLU A 97 -14.70 -8.79 -12.00
C GLU A 97 -14.25 -9.67 -10.83
N GLU A 98 -13.23 -10.49 -11.03
CA GLU A 98 -12.69 -11.44 -10.03
C GLU A 98 -11.60 -10.81 -9.14
N HIS A 99 -11.17 -9.57 -9.43
CA HIS A 99 -10.14 -8.90 -8.65
C HIS A 99 -10.55 -8.74 -7.18
N LEU A 100 -9.64 -9.05 -6.27
CA LEU A 100 -9.88 -9.08 -4.83
C LEU A 100 -9.44 -7.77 -4.17
N TRP A 101 -10.37 -7.17 -3.44
CA TRP A 101 -10.17 -5.94 -2.69
C TRP A 101 -10.20 -6.20 -1.20
N SER A 102 -9.22 -5.69 -0.47
CA SER A 102 -9.29 -5.61 0.99
C SER A 102 -10.10 -4.38 1.38
N VAL A 103 -11.24 -4.56 2.00
CA VAL A 103 -12.17 -3.45 2.26
C VAL A 103 -12.71 -3.44 3.70
N ASN A 104 -12.90 -2.24 4.23
CA ASN A 104 -13.73 -2.00 5.39
C ASN A 104 -15.09 -1.46 4.93
N THR A 105 -16.18 -2.13 5.31
CA THR A 105 -17.53 -1.77 4.86
C THR A 105 -18.23 -0.78 5.80
N LEU A 106 -19.25 -0.09 5.28
CA LEU A 106 -20.07 0.82 6.11
C LEU A 106 -20.67 0.11 7.32
N ASN A 107 -21.16 -1.13 7.15
CA ASN A 107 -21.69 -1.89 8.27
C ASN A 107 -20.65 -2.16 9.36
N MET A 108 -19.41 -2.48 8.97
CA MET A 108 -18.31 -2.68 9.93
C MET A 108 -18.02 -1.36 10.68
N ARG A 109 -17.95 -0.24 9.96
CA ARG A 109 -17.69 1.08 10.57
C ARG A 109 -18.80 1.58 11.46
N THR A 110 -20.04 1.17 11.20
CA THR A 110 -21.22 1.60 11.96
C THR A 110 -21.79 0.49 12.85
N ALA A 111 -21.01 -0.54 13.12
CA ALA A 111 -21.43 -1.67 13.95
C ALA A 111 -21.80 -1.19 15.36
N LYS A 112 -22.81 -1.84 15.92
CA LYS A 112 -23.29 -1.62 17.28
C LYS A 112 -23.36 -2.96 18.00
N THR A 113 -23.11 -2.96 19.28
CA THR A 113 -23.32 -4.10 20.17
C THR A 113 -24.36 -3.74 21.24
N ARG A 114 -24.92 -4.72 21.90
CA ARG A 114 -25.78 -4.50 23.08
C ARG A 114 -24.98 -4.71 24.36
N VAL A 115 -25.02 -3.71 25.24
CA VAL A 115 -24.46 -3.77 26.59
C VAL A 115 -25.57 -3.33 27.53
N ASP A 116 -25.93 -4.17 28.49
CA ASP A 116 -27.02 -3.93 29.46
C ASP A 116 -28.35 -3.48 28.81
N GLY A 117 -28.72 -4.17 27.71
CA GLY A 117 -29.93 -3.87 26.95
C GLY A 117 -29.87 -2.63 26.06
N LYS A 118 -28.83 -1.79 26.18
CA LYS A 118 -28.63 -0.56 25.38
C LYS A 118 -27.76 -0.83 24.15
N SER A 119 -28.10 -0.18 23.04
CA SER A 119 -27.30 -0.24 21.80
C SER A 119 -26.11 0.69 21.91
N VAL A 120 -24.89 0.14 21.96
CA VAL A 120 -23.62 0.88 22.05
C VAL A 120 -22.89 0.80 20.72
N TYR A 121 -22.33 1.92 20.25
CA TYR A 121 -21.51 1.98 19.06
C TYR A 121 -20.19 1.23 19.28
N LYS A 122 -19.91 0.22 18.44
CA LYS A 122 -18.68 -0.59 18.48
C LYS A 122 -18.20 -0.87 17.07
N PRO A 123 -17.53 0.09 16.44
CA PRO A 123 -17.04 -0.09 15.07
C PRO A 123 -15.97 -1.17 14.99
N ASN A 124 -15.99 -1.92 13.88
CA ASN A 124 -14.93 -2.84 13.53
C ASN A 124 -14.03 -2.19 12.47
N TYR A 125 -12.79 -1.92 12.81
CA TYR A 125 -11.79 -1.33 11.93
C TYR A 125 -10.98 -2.35 11.11
N GLY A 126 -11.29 -3.63 11.25
CA GLY A 126 -10.69 -4.67 10.41
C GLY A 126 -11.12 -4.58 8.96
N TYR A 127 -10.59 -5.49 8.15
CA TYR A 127 -10.85 -5.58 6.72
C TYR A 127 -11.38 -6.96 6.36
N LYS A 128 -12.12 -7.04 5.25
CA LYS A 128 -12.51 -8.28 4.61
C LYS A 128 -12.20 -8.23 3.14
N VAL A 129 -12.02 -9.40 2.53
CA VAL A 129 -11.79 -9.53 1.10
C VAL A 129 -13.11 -9.65 0.36
N VAL A 130 -13.28 -8.90 -0.73
CA VAL A 130 -14.44 -8.94 -1.62
C VAL A 130 -13.98 -8.86 -3.08
N LYS A 131 -14.76 -9.43 -4.00
CA LYS A 131 -14.52 -9.31 -5.44
C LYS A 131 -15.07 -7.99 -5.98
N THR A 132 -14.54 -7.56 -7.14
CA THR A 132 -15.10 -6.41 -7.87
C THR A 132 -16.58 -6.61 -8.18
N SER A 133 -16.98 -7.80 -8.65
CA SER A 133 -18.37 -8.16 -8.93
C SER A 133 -19.30 -7.98 -7.73
N ASP A 134 -18.84 -8.33 -6.53
CA ASP A 134 -19.62 -8.17 -5.30
C ASP A 134 -19.77 -6.68 -4.91
N MET A 135 -18.79 -5.85 -5.27
CA MET A 135 -18.80 -4.42 -4.95
C MET A 135 -19.74 -3.63 -5.84
N MET A 136 -19.89 -3.99 -7.12
CA MET A 136 -20.62 -3.23 -8.13
C MET A 136 -22.06 -2.89 -7.70
N ASN A 137 -22.75 -3.82 -7.07
CA ASN A 137 -24.14 -3.67 -6.65
C ASN A 137 -24.31 -2.85 -5.35
N PHE A 138 -23.23 -2.58 -4.63
CA PHE A 138 -23.30 -2.02 -3.29
C PHE A 138 -22.27 -0.90 -3.05
N ILE A 139 -21.90 -0.14 -4.09
CA ILE A 139 -20.94 0.97 -3.99
C ILE A 139 -21.40 2.03 -2.98
N LYS A 140 -22.70 2.34 -2.98
CA LYS A 140 -23.32 3.25 -2.01
C LYS A 140 -24.36 2.51 -1.16
N LYS A 141 -24.41 2.81 0.13
CA LYS A 141 -25.40 2.34 1.08
C LYS A 141 -25.87 3.49 1.94
N ARG A 142 -27.17 3.74 1.99
CA ARG A 142 -27.75 4.87 2.73
C ARG A 142 -27.13 6.24 2.34
N GLY A 143 -26.89 6.47 1.05
CA GLY A 143 -26.28 7.68 0.52
C GLY A 143 -24.78 7.85 0.78
N ARG A 144 -24.12 6.89 1.45
CA ARG A 144 -22.68 6.93 1.77
C ARG A 144 -21.92 5.87 1.00
N TYR A 145 -20.64 6.12 0.70
CA TYR A 145 -19.76 5.09 0.14
C TYR A 145 -19.62 3.91 1.11
N ASN A 146 -19.89 2.71 0.59
CA ASN A 146 -19.90 1.48 1.37
C ASN A 146 -18.50 1.00 1.71
N TYR A 147 -17.56 1.11 0.79
CA TYR A 147 -16.23 0.53 0.89
C TYR A 147 -15.17 1.59 1.18
N ARG A 148 -14.20 1.24 2.02
CA ARG A 148 -12.94 1.96 2.23
C ARG A 148 -11.79 0.98 2.08
N LEU A 149 -10.75 1.38 1.37
CA LEU A 149 -9.51 0.62 1.25
C LEU A 149 -8.56 0.95 2.41
N PRO A 150 -7.69 0.00 2.81
CA PRO A 150 -6.61 0.31 3.71
C PRO A 150 -5.63 1.29 3.05
N VAL A 151 -5.07 2.17 3.84
CA VAL A 151 -3.91 2.96 3.43
C VAL A 151 -2.68 2.07 3.55
N VAL A 152 -1.82 2.11 2.56
CA VAL A 152 -0.54 1.39 2.57
C VAL A 152 0.35 1.98 3.68
N SER A 153 1.07 1.12 4.39
CA SER A 153 2.07 1.58 5.37
C SER A 153 3.18 2.39 4.69
N PRO A 154 3.94 3.20 5.43
CA PRO A 154 5.09 3.91 4.87
C PRO A 154 6.00 2.97 4.09
N ILE A 155 6.41 3.38 2.90
CA ILE A 155 7.18 2.53 2.00
C ILE A 155 8.66 2.59 2.36
N ASN A 156 9.25 1.43 2.62
CA ASN A 156 10.68 1.29 2.87
C ASN A 156 11.43 1.12 1.55
N PHE A 157 11.82 2.25 0.94
CA PHE A 157 12.76 2.26 -0.18
C PHE A 157 14.19 2.07 0.32
N ASN A 158 15.08 1.63 -0.57
CA ASN A 158 16.50 1.65 -0.28
C ASN A 158 16.96 3.10 -0.05
N GLU A 159 17.87 3.27 0.88
CA GLU A 159 18.54 4.53 1.12
C GLU A 159 19.18 5.05 -0.16
N LYS A 160 19.03 6.35 -0.41
CA LYS A 160 19.63 7.05 -1.53
C LYS A 160 20.34 8.27 -1.01
N ASP A 161 21.53 8.51 -1.54
CA ASP A 161 22.18 9.81 -1.36
C ASP A 161 21.33 10.89 -2.02
N VAL A 162 21.00 11.91 -1.27
CA VAL A 162 20.21 13.05 -1.71
C VAL A 162 21.01 14.33 -1.51
N LEU A 163 20.88 15.28 -2.43
CA LEU A 163 21.62 16.55 -2.39
C LEU A 163 21.21 17.45 -1.22
N ILE A 164 19.97 17.32 -0.77
CA ILE A 164 19.40 18.10 0.33
C ILE A 164 18.84 17.09 1.35
N ASN A 165 19.16 17.29 2.62
CA ASN A 165 18.57 16.50 3.69
C ASN A 165 17.04 16.51 3.59
N PRO A 166 16.34 15.37 3.59
CA PRO A 166 14.88 15.29 3.40
C PRO A 166 14.09 16.08 4.45
N TYR A 167 14.56 16.13 5.69
CA TYR A 167 13.94 16.90 6.76
C TYR A 167 14.02 18.41 6.46
N LEU A 168 15.21 18.90 6.09
CA LEU A 168 15.41 20.28 5.69
C LEU A 168 14.57 20.63 4.46
N LEU A 169 14.52 19.75 3.47
CA LEU A 169 13.68 19.96 2.28
C LEU A 169 12.19 20.06 2.66
N GLY A 170 11.72 19.22 3.57
CA GLY A 170 10.34 19.27 4.08
C GLY A 170 10.00 20.59 4.75
N LEU A 171 10.90 21.10 5.59
CA LEU A 171 10.74 22.41 6.24
C LEU A 171 10.74 23.56 5.22
N LEU A 172 11.63 23.50 4.22
CA LEU A 172 11.70 24.51 3.17
C LEU A 172 10.45 24.55 2.29
N LEU A 173 9.86 23.39 2.00
CA LEU A 173 8.62 23.30 1.22
C LEU A 173 7.39 23.73 2.04
N GLY A 174 7.40 23.52 3.36
CA GLY A 174 6.31 23.92 4.26
C GLY A 174 6.31 25.41 4.55
N ASP A 175 7.36 25.89 5.20
CA ASP A 175 7.47 27.25 5.76
C ASP A 175 8.70 28.03 5.26
N GLY A 176 9.40 27.48 4.25
CA GLY A 176 10.58 28.12 3.69
C GLY A 176 10.25 29.21 2.68
N SER A 177 11.19 30.14 2.54
CA SER A 177 11.22 31.15 1.48
C SER A 177 12.51 31.00 0.68
N ILE A 178 12.37 30.87 -0.63
CA ILE A 178 13.49 30.79 -1.58
C ILE A 178 13.49 32.08 -2.38
N CYS A 179 14.54 32.86 -2.29
CA CYS A 179 14.73 34.12 -3.02
C CYS A 179 16.15 34.23 -3.53
N ASP A 180 16.39 35.19 -4.42
CA ASP A 180 17.73 35.40 -5.04
C ASP A 180 18.83 35.61 -4.00
N SER A 181 18.52 36.12 -2.82
CA SER A 181 19.46 36.36 -1.71
C SER A 181 19.70 35.15 -0.81
N GLY A 182 19.03 34.01 -1.07
CA GLY A 182 19.20 32.75 -0.32
C GLY A 182 17.90 32.07 0.10
N VAL A 183 18.09 31.10 0.95
CA VAL A 183 17.00 30.26 1.49
C VAL A 183 16.80 30.63 2.95
N ARG A 184 15.56 30.85 3.38
CA ARG A 184 15.19 31.24 4.75
C ARG A 184 14.10 30.33 5.28
N ILE A 185 14.19 29.99 6.55
CA ILE A 185 13.15 29.34 7.33
C ILE A 185 12.91 30.23 8.54
N SER A 186 11.65 30.62 8.78
CA SER A 186 11.25 31.38 9.95
C SER A 186 10.47 30.48 10.89
N THR A 187 10.98 30.23 12.08
CA THR A 187 10.32 29.42 13.09
C THR A 187 10.43 30.08 14.48
N LYS A 188 9.43 29.80 15.34
CA LYS A 188 9.50 30.10 16.78
C LYS A 188 9.79 28.85 17.60
N ASP A 189 10.01 27.72 16.94
CA ASP A 189 10.21 26.43 17.56
C ASP A 189 11.71 26.14 17.65
N ASP A 190 12.23 26.21 18.87
CA ASP A 190 13.66 25.99 19.14
C ASP A 190 14.10 24.57 18.75
N GLU A 191 13.21 23.57 18.90
CA GLU A 191 13.50 22.17 18.52
C GLU A 191 13.73 22.05 16.99
N LEU A 192 12.93 22.78 16.18
CA LEU A 192 13.15 22.81 14.72
C LEU A 192 14.50 23.47 14.38
N PHE A 193 14.84 24.52 15.09
CA PHE A 193 16.11 25.22 14.88
C PHE A 193 17.29 24.29 15.24
N ASP A 194 17.24 23.64 16.38
CA ASP A 194 18.30 22.72 16.83
C ASP A 194 18.49 21.55 15.84
N ASN A 195 17.40 21.03 15.27
CA ASN A 195 17.44 19.94 14.31
C ASN A 195 18.05 20.32 12.94
N ILE A 196 18.08 21.59 12.56
CA ILE A 196 18.62 22.04 11.28
C ILE A 196 19.97 22.75 11.41
N SER A 197 20.33 23.28 12.57
CA SER A 197 21.56 24.06 12.78
C SER A 197 22.84 23.29 12.43
N HIS A 198 22.84 21.97 12.68
CA HIS A 198 23.96 21.09 12.36
C HIS A 198 23.98 20.58 10.91
N LEU A 199 22.93 20.87 10.13
CA LEU A 199 22.83 20.46 8.71
C LEU A 199 23.44 21.48 7.74
N ASN A 200 23.83 22.66 8.24
CA ASN A 200 24.42 23.75 7.44
C ASN A 200 25.70 24.27 8.06
N GLU A 201 26.78 24.28 7.30
CA GLU A 201 28.07 24.87 7.70
C GLU A 201 28.04 26.42 7.77
N HIS A 202 26.97 27.07 7.32
CA HIS A 202 26.81 28.54 7.26
C HIS A 202 25.44 29.01 7.72
N SER A 203 25.07 28.74 8.95
CA SER A 203 23.86 29.34 9.57
C SER A 203 24.24 30.63 10.32
N SER A 204 23.68 31.76 9.93
CA SER A 204 23.69 32.99 10.75
C SER A 204 22.36 33.12 11.48
N TYR A 205 22.41 33.19 12.78
CA TYR A 205 21.25 33.40 13.67
C TYR A 205 21.08 34.90 13.93
N ASN A 206 19.88 35.44 13.73
CA ASN A 206 19.50 36.77 14.17
C ASN A 206 18.31 36.62 15.13
N GLU A 207 18.52 36.83 16.42
CA GLU A 207 17.44 37.06 17.39
C GLU A 207 16.78 38.43 17.11
N TYR A 208 15.44 38.39 17.00
CA TYR A 208 14.59 39.60 16.98
C TYR A 208 13.74 39.65 18.22
#